data_bfce734f2a0b63fb3e547d7269479333
#
_entry.id   bfce734f2a0b63fb3e547d7269479333
#
_cell.length_a   1.000
_cell.length_b   1.000
_cell.length_c   1.000
_cell.angle_alpha   90.00
_cell.angle_beta   90.00
_cell.angle_gamma   90.00
#
_symmetry.space_group_name_H-M   'P 1'
#
loop_
_entity.id
_entity.type
_entity.pdbx_description
1 polymer ?
#
loop_
_entity_poly.entity_id
_entity_poly.type
_entity_poly.pdbx_seq_one_letter_code
_entity_poly.pdbx_strand_id
1 'polypeptide(L)'
;KPDGRMRPLGIPTMEDRLIQQCIKQVLEPICEAKFYKHSYGFRPNRSAHHAIARAMFLVNLAKYRYVVDVDIKSFFDNVDHGKLLKQLWTLGIRDKHLLCVLSKMLKAPIQGEGVPVKGVPQGGILSPLLANVVLNELDWWIASQWETFPQLQRYQSRPYYKGKGTLKQVYLVRYADDFKLFCKSRND
;
A
#
# COMPACT_ATOMS: atom_id res chain seq x y z
N LYS A 1 -7.71 -5.49 -20.90
CA LYS A 1 -8.56 -6.10 -19.85
C LYS A 1 -9.43 -7.19 -20.47
N PRO A 2 -9.95 -8.16 -19.69
CA PRO A 2 -10.87 -9.17 -20.22
C PRO A 2 -12.13 -8.55 -20.85
N ASP A 3 -12.49 -7.33 -20.47
CA ASP A 3 -13.63 -6.55 -20.97
C ASP A 3 -13.32 -5.74 -22.25
N GLY A 4 -12.17 -5.96 -22.91
CA GLY A 4 -11.73 -5.26 -24.12
C GLY A 4 -11.26 -3.83 -23.92
N ARG A 5 -11.33 -3.25 -22.71
CA ARG A 5 -10.86 -1.90 -22.45
C ARG A 5 -9.34 -1.83 -22.41
N MET A 6 -8.76 -0.88 -23.11
CA MET A 6 -7.31 -0.59 -23.02
C MET A 6 -7.00 0.20 -21.75
N ARG A 7 -5.83 -0.05 -21.16
CA ARG A 7 -5.27 0.80 -20.10
C ARG A 7 -4.27 1.76 -20.74
N PRO A 8 -4.40 3.07 -20.57
CA PRO A 8 -3.35 3.98 -20.98
C PRO A 8 -2.09 3.67 -20.16
N LEU A 9 -0.98 3.48 -20.85
CA LEU A 9 0.33 3.25 -20.24
C LEU A 9 1.18 4.50 -20.42
N GLY A 10 1.51 5.18 -19.34
CA GLY A 10 2.42 6.33 -19.38
C GLY A 10 3.86 5.84 -19.48
N ILE A 11 4.50 6.03 -20.61
CA ILE A 11 5.90 5.68 -20.82
C ILE A 11 6.75 6.95 -20.64
N PRO A 12 7.53 7.07 -19.53
CA PRO A 12 8.43 8.18 -19.33
C PRO A 12 9.55 8.20 -20.37
N THR A 13 10.11 9.38 -20.64
CA THR A 13 11.33 9.51 -21.44
C THR A 13 12.50 8.74 -20.79
N MET A 14 13.57 8.49 -21.56
CA MET A 14 14.74 7.80 -21.01
C MET A 14 15.41 8.61 -19.90
N GLU A 15 15.45 9.92 -20.03
CA GLU A 15 15.97 10.83 -19.01
C GLU A 15 15.12 10.78 -17.73
N ASP A 16 13.80 10.87 -17.88
CA ASP A 16 12.88 10.75 -16.75
C ASP A 16 13.02 9.39 -16.04
N ARG A 17 13.18 8.32 -16.80
CA ARG A 17 13.39 6.97 -16.23
C ARG A 17 14.67 6.90 -15.42
N LEU A 18 15.76 7.51 -15.90
CA LEU A 18 17.03 7.56 -15.17
C LEU A 18 16.86 8.34 -13.86
N ILE A 19 16.25 9.52 -13.91
CA ILE A 19 15.99 10.35 -12.73
C ILE A 19 15.09 9.60 -11.74
N GLN A 20 14.00 8.99 -12.22
CA GLN A 20 13.13 8.16 -11.39
C GLN A 20 13.86 7.03 -10.70
N GLN A 21 14.78 6.36 -11.41
CA GLN A 21 15.57 5.28 -10.84
C GLN A 21 16.53 5.77 -9.75
N CYS A 22 17.21 6.91 -9.98
CA CYS A 22 18.07 7.51 -8.96
C CYS A 22 17.28 7.86 -7.68
N ILE A 23 16.12 8.50 -7.85
CA ILE A 23 15.24 8.86 -6.73
C ILE A 23 14.75 7.58 -6.01
N LYS A 24 14.36 6.56 -6.78
CA LYS A 24 13.91 5.28 -6.22
C LYS A 24 14.97 4.63 -5.33
N GLN A 25 16.22 4.59 -5.78
CA GLN A 25 17.32 4.00 -5.00
C GLN A 25 17.51 4.65 -3.63
N VAL A 26 17.26 5.96 -3.54
CA VAL A 26 17.35 6.69 -2.28
C VAL A 26 16.11 6.51 -1.42
N LEU A 27 14.92 6.56 -2.01
CA LEU A 27 13.65 6.52 -1.28
C LEU A 27 13.28 5.10 -0.83
N GLU A 28 13.56 4.09 -1.63
CA GLU A 28 13.12 2.72 -1.39
C GLU A 28 13.56 2.19 -0.02
N PRO A 29 14.83 2.26 0.40
CA PRO A 29 15.24 1.76 1.70
C PRO A 29 14.60 2.53 2.87
N ILE A 30 14.35 3.83 2.72
CA ILE A 30 13.69 4.65 3.74
C ILE A 30 12.22 4.22 3.90
N CYS A 31 11.53 4.03 2.79
CA CYS A 31 10.13 3.59 2.76
C CYS A 31 10.00 2.15 3.26
N GLU A 32 10.86 1.23 2.79
CA GLU A 32 10.86 -0.18 3.19
C GLU A 32 10.95 -0.38 4.70
N ALA A 33 11.76 0.44 5.39
CA ALA A 33 11.88 0.41 6.84
C ALA A 33 10.58 0.78 7.58
N LYS A 34 9.63 1.42 6.89
CA LYS A 34 8.35 1.90 7.45
C LYS A 34 7.13 1.15 6.96
N PHE A 35 7.27 0.35 5.90
CA PHE A 35 6.16 -0.39 5.33
C PHE A 35 5.69 -1.52 6.24
N TYR A 36 4.38 -1.69 6.26
CA TYR A 36 3.77 -2.79 7.00
C TYR A 36 4.27 -4.16 6.50
N LYS A 37 4.51 -5.07 7.44
CA LYS A 37 5.17 -6.36 7.18
C LYS A 37 4.41 -7.30 6.24
N HIS A 38 3.08 -7.21 6.15
CA HIS A 38 2.24 -8.08 5.32
C HIS A 38 1.72 -7.39 4.05
N SER A 39 2.44 -6.36 3.59
CA SER A 39 2.37 -5.82 2.24
C SER A 39 3.49 -6.42 1.39
N TYR A 40 3.18 -6.98 0.24
CA TYR A 40 4.10 -7.82 -0.55
C TYR A 40 4.35 -7.33 -1.96
N GLY A 41 3.40 -6.67 -2.60
CA GLY A 41 3.52 -6.23 -3.99
C GLY A 41 4.52 -5.09 -4.17
N PHE A 42 5.29 -5.14 -5.26
CA PHE A 42 6.25 -4.12 -5.67
C PHE A 42 7.37 -3.82 -4.65
N ARG A 43 7.68 -4.77 -3.79
CA ARG A 43 8.70 -4.62 -2.75
C ARG A 43 9.89 -5.55 -3.00
N PRO A 44 11.13 -5.11 -2.71
CA PRO A 44 12.31 -5.97 -2.84
C PRO A 44 12.18 -7.19 -1.89
N ASN A 45 12.70 -8.33 -2.37
CA ASN A 45 12.70 -9.60 -1.63
C ASN A 45 11.32 -10.12 -1.19
N ARG A 46 10.23 -9.63 -1.80
CA ARG A 46 8.86 -10.07 -1.56
C ARG A 46 8.21 -10.51 -2.87
N SER A 47 7.31 -11.49 -2.77
CA SER A 47 6.65 -12.07 -3.93
C SER A 47 5.18 -12.42 -3.62
N ALA A 48 4.42 -12.73 -4.67
CA ALA A 48 3.07 -13.26 -4.54
C ALA A 48 3.04 -14.57 -3.71
N HIS A 49 4.08 -15.41 -3.82
CA HIS A 49 4.19 -16.63 -3.03
C HIS A 49 4.24 -16.35 -1.53
N HIS A 50 4.94 -15.30 -1.09
CA HIS A 50 4.95 -14.89 0.32
C HIS A 50 3.56 -14.44 0.80
N ALA A 51 2.82 -13.69 -0.04
CA ALA A 51 1.45 -13.29 0.27
C ALA A 51 0.52 -14.51 0.39
N ILE A 52 0.62 -15.46 -0.55
CA ILE A 52 -0.15 -16.70 -0.54
C ILE A 52 0.20 -17.54 0.69
N ALA A 53 1.48 -17.70 1.01
CA ALA A 53 1.91 -18.46 2.20
C ALA A 53 1.33 -17.83 3.49
N ARG A 54 1.31 -16.51 3.59
CA ARG A 54 0.67 -15.82 4.72
C ARG A 54 -0.83 -16.05 4.76
N ALA A 55 -1.52 -15.97 3.63
CA ALA A 55 -2.95 -16.25 3.54
C ALA A 55 -3.27 -17.69 3.95
N MET A 56 -2.50 -18.67 3.45
CA MET A 56 -2.63 -20.07 3.82
C MET A 56 -2.42 -20.31 5.33
N PHE A 57 -1.43 -19.63 5.92
CA PHE A 57 -1.22 -19.67 7.37
C PHE A 57 -2.47 -19.18 8.13
N LEU A 58 -3.02 -18.04 7.73
CA LEU A 58 -4.19 -17.46 8.39
C LEU A 58 -5.42 -18.38 8.29
N VAL A 59 -5.65 -18.98 7.14
CA VAL A 59 -6.81 -19.86 6.91
C VAL A 59 -6.62 -21.22 7.58
N ASN A 60 -5.50 -21.89 7.33
CA ASN A 60 -5.32 -23.29 7.71
C ASN A 60 -4.90 -23.46 9.17
N LEU A 61 -3.95 -22.64 9.65
CA LEU A 61 -3.40 -22.74 10.99
C LEU A 61 -4.09 -21.83 11.99
N ALA A 62 -4.25 -20.56 11.66
CA ALA A 62 -4.87 -19.58 12.55
C ALA A 62 -6.40 -19.59 12.53
N LYS A 63 -7.03 -20.37 11.59
CA LYS A 63 -8.47 -20.61 11.49
C LYS A 63 -9.32 -19.34 11.25
N TYR A 64 -8.78 -18.37 10.50
CA TYR A 64 -9.55 -17.20 10.01
C TYR A 64 -10.34 -17.62 8.78
N ARG A 65 -11.63 -17.87 8.95
CA ARG A 65 -12.49 -18.51 7.93
C ARG A 65 -13.23 -17.52 7.04
N TYR A 66 -13.32 -16.28 7.45
CA TYR A 66 -13.98 -15.23 6.70
C TYR A 66 -12.92 -14.37 6.00
N VAL A 67 -13.05 -14.25 4.70
CA VAL A 67 -12.14 -13.46 3.88
C VAL A 67 -12.94 -12.41 3.13
N VAL A 68 -12.58 -11.15 3.34
CA VAL A 68 -13.12 -10.03 2.57
C VAL A 68 -12.09 -9.66 1.52
N ASP A 69 -12.50 -9.75 0.27
CA ASP A 69 -11.69 -9.36 -0.88
C ASP A 69 -11.98 -7.91 -1.23
N VAL A 70 -10.93 -7.10 -1.32
CA VAL A 70 -11.07 -5.66 -1.56
C VAL A 70 -10.16 -5.24 -2.70
N ASP A 71 -10.76 -4.61 -3.71
CA ASP A 71 -10.07 -4.01 -4.86
C ASP A 71 -10.40 -2.51 -4.91
N ILE A 72 -9.37 -1.68 -5.09
CA ILE A 72 -9.54 -0.24 -5.18
C ILE A 72 -9.69 0.16 -6.66
N LYS A 73 -10.89 0.55 -7.03
CA LYS A 73 -11.20 0.97 -8.41
C LYS A 73 -10.29 2.10 -8.86
N SER A 74 -9.56 1.85 -9.97
CA SER A 74 -8.67 2.83 -10.60
C SER A 74 -7.71 3.51 -9.60
N PHE A 75 -7.08 2.70 -8.74
CA PHE A 75 -6.25 3.21 -7.66
C PHE A 75 -5.17 4.19 -8.14
N PHE A 76 -4.37 3.79 -9.15
CA PHE A 76 -3.28 4.62 -9.68
C PHE A 76 -3.77 5.96 -10.26
N ASP A 77 -4.95 5.97 -10.87
CA ASP A 77 -5.52 7.17 -11.50
C ASP A 77 -6.10 8.16 -10.47
N ASN A 78 -6.33 7.70 -9.23
CA ASN A 78 -7.00 8.48 -8.19
C ASN A 78 -6.09 8.92 -7.04
N VAL A 79 -4.80 8.68 -7.11
CA VAL A 79 -3.84 9.11 -6.07
C VAL A 79 -3.78 10.64 -6.02
N ASP A 80 -4.11 11.22 -4.88
CA ASP A 80 -3.97 12.65 -4.63
C ASP A 80 -2.51 13.04 -4.42
N HIS A 81 -1.99 13.96 -5.22
CA HIS A 81 -0.59 14.38 -5.19
C HIS A 81 -0.21 15.06 -3.87
N GLY A 82 -1.12 15.89 -3.32
CA GLY A 82 -0.88 16.61 -2.08
C GLY A 82 -0.83 15.65 -0.88
N LYS A 83 -1.76 14.68 -0.84
CA LYS A 83 -1.77 13.64 0.19
C LYS A 83 -0.51 12.77 0.13
N LEU A 84 -0.11 12.33 -1.06
CA LEU A 84 1.10 11.54 -1.27
C LEU A 84 2.35 12.26 -0.76
N LEU A 85 2.53 13.55 -1.08
CA LEU A 85 3.67 14.33 -0.61
C LEU A 85 3.68 14.51 0.91
N LYS A 86 2.51 14.68 1.54
CA LYS A 86 2.37 14.70 3.00
C LYS A 86 2.73 13.35 3.62
N GLN A 87 2.33 12.25 3.01
CA GLN A 87 2.67 10.90 3.47
C GLN A 87 4.17 10.63 3.37
N LEU A 88 4.84 11.04 2.29
CA LEU A 88 6.30 11.01 2.17
C LEU A 88 6.97 11.79 3.30
N TRP A 89 6.48 12.99 3.60
CA TRP A 89 6.97 13.80 4.71
C TRP A 89 6.85 13.08 6.06
N THR A 90 5.70 12.44 6.33
CA THR A 90 5.48 11.70 7.58
C THR A 90 6.35 10.45 7.69
N LEU A 91 6.72 9.82 6.56
CA LEU A 91 7.68 8.73 6.52
C LEU A 91 9.13 9.17 6.79
N GLY A 92 9.38 10.48 6.89
CA GLY A 92 10.69 11.04 7.21
C GLY A 92 11.44 11.66 6.03
N ILE A 93 10.85 11.68 4.84
CA ILE A 93 11.42 12.32 3.64
C ILE A 93 11.11 13.82 3.72
N ARG A 94 12.01 14.59 4.37
CA ARG A 94 11.78 16.01 4.69
C ARG A 94 12.59 16.97 3.82
N ASP A 95 13.26 16.48 2.79
CA ASP A 95 13.94 17.32 1.80
C ASP A 95 12.92 18.00 0.89
N LYS A 96 12.78 19.33 1.03
CA LYS A 96 11.84 20.13 0.26
C LYS A 96 12.17 20.17 -1.24
N HIS A 97 13.46 20.10 -1.60
CA HIS A 97 13.89 20.07 -3.00
C HIS A 97 13.47 18.78 -3.67
N LEU A 98 13.71 17.65 -3.00
CA LEU A 98 13.27 16.33 -3.49
C LEU A 98 11.74 16.27 -3.62
N LEU A 99 11.00 16.74 -2.64
CA LEU A 99 9.53 16.77 -2.71
C LEU A 99 9.03 17.69 -3.84
N CYS A 100 9.72 18.81 -4.11
CA CYS A 100 9.43 19.68 -5.25
C CYS A 100 9.66 18.96 -6.58
N VAL A 101 10.77 18.21 -6.71
CA VAL A 101 11.06 17.38 -7.89
C VAL A 101 9.96 16.34 -8.09
N LEU A 102 9.61 15.60 -7.04
CA LEU A 102 8.52 14.61 -7.08
C LEU A 102 7.19 15.24 -7.50
N SER A 103 6.87 16.42 -6.96
CA SER A 103 5.66 17.16 -7.36
C SER A 103 5.65 17.54 -8.83
N LYS A 104 6.79 17.98 -9.38
CA LYS A 104 6.93 18.28 -10.81
C LYS A 104 6.76 17.03 -11.67
N MET A 105 7.35 15.91 -11.24
CA MET A 105 7.23 14.64 -11.95
C MET A 105 5.78 14.13 -11.98
N LEU A 106 5.06 14.24 -10.86
CA LEU A 106 3.64 13.85 -10.79
C LEU A 106 2.75 14.74 -11.68
N LYS A 107 3.15 15.96 -11.92
CA LYS A 107 2.46 16.95 -12.78
C LYS A 107 3.05 17.05 -14.17
N ALA A 108 3.94 16.15 -14.56
CA ALA A 108 4.49 16.15 -15.92
C ALA A 108 3.37 15.98 -16.95
N PRO A 109 3.34 16.78 -18.01
CA PRO A 109 2.29 16.67 -19.02
C PRO A 109 2.28 15.30 -19.70
N ILE A 110 1.09 14.74 -19.84
CA ILE A 110 0.86 13.48 -20.57
C ILE A 110 0.41 13.84 -21.99
N GLN A 111 1.07 13.28 -22.98
CA GLN A 111 0.72 13.54 -24.39
C GLN A 111 -0.75 13.15 -24.65
N GLY A 112 -1.54 14.10 -25.12
CA GLY A 112 -2.96 13.91 -25.40
C GLY A 112 -3.90 14.14 -24.22
N GLU A 113 -3.39 14.19 -22.96
CA GLU A 113 -4.22 14.38 -21.75
C GLU A 113 -3.92 15.67 -20.98
N GLY A 114 -2.74 16.30 -21.25
CA GLY A 114 -2.30 17.50 -20.56
C GLY A 114 -1.68 17.26 -19.19
N VAL A 115 -1.80 18.23 -18.27
CA VAL A 115 -1.20 18.16 -16.93
C VAL A 115 -2.14 17.41 -15.97
N PRO A 116 -1.73 16.27 -15.38
CA PRO A 116 -2.58 15.53 -14.48
C PRO A 116 -2.75 16.27 -13.14
N VAL A 117 -3.98 16.34 -12.65
CA VAL A 117 -4.32 16.93 -11.35
C VAL A 117 -4.16 15.90 -10.24
N LYS A 118 -4.31 14.63 -10.54
CA LYS A 118 -4.19 13.48 -9.65
C LYS A 118 -3.66 12.27 -10.42
N GLY A 119 -3.34 11.22 -9.70
CA GLY A 119 -2.89 9.95 -10.27
C GLY A 119 -1.37 9.84 -10.33
N VAL A 120 -0.94 8.59 -10.46
CA VAL A 120 0.47 8.23 -10.65
C VAL A 120 0.55 7.47 -11.96
N PRO A 121 1.41 7.87 -12.92
CA PRO A 121 1.43 7.27 -14.25
C PRO A 121 1.74 5.77 -14.18
N GLN A 122 0.86 4.96 -14.80
CA GLN A 122 1.09 3.52 -14.91
C GLN A 122 2.23 3.28 -15.93
N GLY A 123 3.34 2.70 -15.46
CA GLY A 123 4.55 2.49 -16.25
C GLY A 123 5.77 3.30 -15.79
N GLY A 124 5.57 4.26 -14.88
CA GLY A 124 6.68 4.96 -14.22
C GLY A 124 7.45 4.05 -13.26
N ILE A 125 8.77 4.23 -13.17
CA ILE A 125 9.65 3.41 -12.29
C ILE A 125 9.34 3.66 -10.80
N LEU A 126 8.99 4.90 -10.45
CA LEU A 126 8.61 5.28 -9.08
C LEU A 126 7.19 4.89 -8.71
N SER A 127 6.30 4.73 -9.67
CA SER A 127 4.87 4.54 -9.43
C SER A 127 4.53 3.41 -8.46
N PRO A 128 5.17 2.23 -8.54
CA PRO A 128 4.94 1.15 -7.59
C PRO A 128 5.34 1.48 -6.15
N LEU A 129 6.47 2.18 -5.97
CA LEU A 129 6.92 2.63 -4.64
C LEU A 129 5.94 3.66 -4.05
N LEU A 130 5.54 4.65 -4.85
CA LEU A 130 4.60 5.69 -4.43
C LEU A 130 3.22 5.12 -4.11
N ALA A 131 2.76 4.10 -4.85
CA ALA A 131 1.55 3.36 -4.56
C ALA A 131 1.61 2.71 -3.16
N ASN A 132 2.73 2.07 -2.83
CA ASN A 132 2.95 1.49 -1.51
C ASN A 132 2.98 2.55 -0.40
N VAL A 133 3.55 3.73 -0.65
CA VAL A 133 3.52 4.86 0.29
C VAL A 133 2.08 5.27 0.61
N VAL A 134 1.23 5.42 -0.41
CA VAL A 134 -0.18 5.80 -0.21
C VAL A 134 -0.94 4.76 0.60
N LEU A 135 -0.76 3.48 0.30
CA LEU A 135 -1.49 2.40 0.96
C LEU A 135 -0.93 2.03 2.34
N ASN A 136 0.29 2.43 2.66
CA ASN A 136 0.91 2.10 3.94
C ASN A 136 0.14 2.66 5.15
N GLU A 137 -0.50 3.81 5.01
CA GLU A 137 -1.35 4.39 6.06
C GLU A 137 -2.57 3.50 6.34
N LEU A 138 -3.21 2.99 5.28
CA LEU A 138 -4.30 2.03 5.39
C LEU A 138 -3.84 0.71 6.03
N ASP A 139 -2.67 0.21 5.61
CA ASP A 139 -2.09 -1.02 6.15
C ASP A 139 -1.91 -0.93 7.67
N TRP A 140 -1.30 0.14 8.16
CA TRP A 140 -1.07 0.37 9.58
C TRP A 140 -2.36 0.66 10.34
N TRP A 141 -3.32 1.35 9.72
CA TRP A 141 -4.63 1.56 10.34
C TRP A 141 -5.35 0.23 10.57
N ILE A 142 -5.40 -0.64 9.58
CA ILE A 142 -6.00 -1.98 9.71
C ILE A 142 -5.25 -2.80 10.77
N ALA A 143 -3.91 -2.81 10.73
CA ALA A 143 -3.10 -3.52 11.72
C ALA A 143 -3.34 -3.02 13.15
N SER A 144 -3.61 -1.72 13.34
CA SER A 144 -3.88 -1.13 14.63
C SER A 144 -5.21 -1.58 15.25
N GLN A 145 -6.15 -2.06 14.45
CA GLN A 145 -7.44 -2.54 14.93
C GLN A 145 -7.31 -3.83 15.76
N TRP A 146 -6.26 -4.63 15.51
CA TRP A 146 -6.03 -5.88 16.21
C TRP A 146 -4.55 -6.19 16.41
N GLU A 147 -3.78 -6.38 15.35
CA GLU A 147 -2.46 -6.98 15.39
C GLU A 147 -1.44 -6.19 16.21
N THR A 148 -1.46 -4.87 16.10
CA THR A 148 -0.54 -3.96 16.79
C THR A 148 -1.19 -3.20 17.93
N PHE A 149 -2.38 -3.62 18.37
CA PHE A 149 -3.09 -2.94 19.46
C PHE A 149 -2.27 -3.03 20.77
N PRO A 150 -1.89 -1.89 21.39
CA PRO A 150 -0.90 -1.87 22.47
C PRO A 150 -1.29 -2.67 23.72
N GLN A 151 -2.58 -2.89 23.94
CA GLN A 151 -3.10 -3.59 25.12
C GLN A 151 -3.60 -5.01 24.80
N LEU A 152 -3.29 -5.53 23.59
CA LEU A 152 -3.79 -6.82 23.16
C LEU A 152 -3.48 -7.96 24.14
N GLN A 153 -2.26 -8.03 24.69
CA GLN A 153 -1.87 -9.04 25.67
C GLN A 153 -2.70 -8.93 26.95
N ARG A 154 -2.93 -7.73 27.48
CA ARG A 154 -3.81 -7.52 28.65
C ARG A 154 -5.24 -7.91 28.36
N TYR A 155 -5.70 -7.64 27.14
CA TYR A 155 -7.04 -7.93 26.68
C TYR A 155 -7.29 -9.44 26.53
N GLN A 156 -6.31 -10.16 25.97
CA GLN A 156 -6.38 -11.60 25.78
C GLN A 156 -6.19 -12.40 27.08
N SER A 157 -5.40 -11.89 28.02
CA SER A 157 -5.10 -12.58 29.28
C SER A 157 -6.22 -12.49 30.33
N ARG A 158 -7.17 -11.57 30.19
CA ARG A 158 -8.30 -11.44 31.13
C ARG A 158 -9.53 -12.19 30.61
N PRO A 159 -9.99 -13.27 31.29
CA PRO A 159 -11.17 -14.05 30.89
C PRO A 159 -12.44 -13.18 30.72
N TYR A 160 -12.55 -12.11 31.50
CA TYR A 160 -13.68 -11.18 31.48
C TYR A 160 -13.84 -10.44 30.15
N TYR A 161 -12.73 -10.14 29.46
CA TYR A 161 -12.78 -9.40 28.18
C TYR A 161 -12.81 -10.32 26.95
N LYS A 162 -12.60 -11.63 27.13
CA LYS A 162 -12.61 -12.60 26.07
C LYS A 162 -14.00 -12.66 25.43
N GLY A 163 -14.15 -12.08 24.24
CA GLY A 163 -15.41 -12.06 23.48
C GLY A 163 -16.37 -10.87 23.79
N LYS A 164 -16.02 -9.96 24.70
CA LYS A 164 -16.86 -8.79 25.05
C LYS A 164 -16.32 -7.46 24.50
N GLY A 165 -15.22 -7.48 23.76
CA GLY A 165 -14.60 -6.26 23.26
C GLY A 165 -15.11 -5.82 21.90
N THR A 166 -14.92 -4.53 21.61
CA THR A 166 -15.20 -3.90 20.32
C THR A 166 -14.08 -4.10 19.29
N LEU A 167 -12.96 -4.74 19.71
CA LEU A 167 -11.81 -4.99 18.82
C LEU A 167 -12.16 -6.04 17.77
N LYS A 168 -11.90 -5.71 16.53
CA LYS A 168 -12.09 -6.58 15.37
C LYS A 168 -10.85 -7.40 15.10
N GLN A 169 -10.98 -8.74 15.08
CA GLN A 169 -9.86 -9.64 14.81
C GLN A 169 -9.58 -9.73 13.31
N VAL A 170 -8.94 -8.71 12.77
CA VAL A 170 -8.67 -8.58 11.35
C VAL A 170 -7.17 -8.64 11.07
N TYR A 171 -6.78 -9.43 10.08
CA TYR A 171 -5.43 -9.45 9.51
C TYR A 171 -5.46 -9.08 8.05
N LEU A 172 -4.51 -8.25 7.65
CA LEU A 172 -4.34 -7.80 6.28
C LEU A 172 -3.27 -8.63 5.57
N VAL A 173 -3.55 -9.01 4.33
CA VAL A 173 -2.55 -9.46 3.35
C VAL A 173 -2.76 -8.65 2.08
N ARG A 174 -1.78 -7.82 1.70
CA ARG A 174 -1.87 -6.94 0.54
C ARG A 174 -0.81 -7.29 -0.51
N TYR A 175 -1.21 -7.31 -1.76
CA TYR A 175 -0.33 -7.39 -2.91
C TYR A 175 -0.65 -6.25 -3.88
N ALA A 176 0.16 -5.20 -3.89
CA ALA A 176 -0.11 -3.95 -4.61
C ALA A 176 -1.42 -3.28 -4.13
N ASP A 177 -2.36 -3.04 -5.03
CA ASP A 177 -3.71 -2.51 -4.80
C ASP A 177 -4.76 -3.59 -4.49
N ASP A 178 -4.42 -4.86 -4.65
CA ASP A 178 -5.26 -6.01 -4.30
C ASP A 178 -4.98 -6.43 -2.86
N PHE A 179 -5.99 -6.48 -2.01
CA PHE A 179 -5.81 -6.90 -0.63
C PHE A 179 -6.98 -7.68 -0.07
N LYS A 180 -6.64 -8.54 0.89
CA LYS A 180 -7.58 -9.42 1.55
C LYS A 180 -7.53 -9.23 3.05
N LEU A 181 -8.72 -9.13 3.65
CA LEU A 181 -8.91 -9.04 5.09
C LEU A 181 -9.37 -10.40 5.60
N PHE A 182 -8.64 -10.95 6.55
CA PHE A 182 -8.93 -12.23 7.16
C PHE A 182 -9.54 -12.02 8.54
N CYS A 183 -10.78 -12.45 8.72
CA CYS A 183 -11.57 -12.26 9.92
C CYS A 183 -11.90 -13.61 10.57
N LYS A 184 -12.09 -13.61 11.88
CA LYS A 184 -12.43 -14.81 12.63
C LYS A 184 -13.92 -15.10 12.64
N SER A 185 -14.72 -14.05 12.66
CA SER A 185 -16.18 -14.09 12.59
C SER A 185 -16.71 -13.19 11.48
N ARG A 186 -18.00 -13.37 11.16
CA ARG A 186 -18.69 -12.51 10.17
C ARG A 186 -18.89 -11.07 10.67
N ASN A 187 -18.82 -10.88 11.98
CA ASN A 187 -19.04 -9.58 12.62
C ASN A 187 -17.74 -8.78 12.84
N ASP A 188 -16.58 -9.38 12.56
CA ASP A 188 -15.30 -8.69 12.54
C ASP A 188 -15.14 -7.89 11.26
#